data_000adfc0974d228f915f22c4841979b0
#
_entry.id   000adfc0974d228f915f22c4841979b0
#
_cell.length_a   1.000
_cell.length_b   1.000
_cell.length_c   1.000
_cell.angle_alpha   90.00
_cell.angle_beta   90.00
_cell.angle_gamma   90.00
#
_symmetry.space_group_name_H-M   'P 1'
#
loop_
_entity.id
_entity.type
_entity.pdbx_description
1 polymer ?
#
loop_
_entity_poly.entity_id
_entity_poly.type
_entity_poly.pdbx_seq_one_letter_code
_entity_poly.pdbx_strand_id
1 'polypeptide(L)'
;MAKCSTTSKYRRESKLADIEATIAYFDAKAKEDPDFFYRIRLDDEDRVRNMYWVDGAARRAYKHFRDCISFDAMYLTNMYKMPCAPFIGINNHNQSLQFGCGLVRNEDTDGYVWLFKTFLECMDGLALMNIITDQDFSMRAGIEEVFPLAVHRHCRWHIIKKAEETLGPFFADRPELHKAFELCVDHSLTVEEFERSWMAMTETHQVQDNKTLVSLWEKRMYWVPAYFMQCFFPFLQTMQRSEGFNSVLKRYVSPGNSLLQFAKQYTALQQKILGSELQQEATTALKQPKLLTYLPMERQMSKIYTNKIFNKFQEEIKRASMFTAFRVDEHTFKVCSILGMLDSEPEDADKGRNYFVRASIGEGEYYCQCCKFERDVIVCCHILKVMDMNAVTRMPRHFIRRRWTWDADDALALQTTHTVLAVHDERPESTMEAVRHVVLTKNYAELIDEACKSDDTARVAEKHRKALKRELDEIKKRKAEEALHRFPRTSSVPSSTGPSSENSEIGSGTANTQTEVRNPPRSITKGRCHRDSPLGLVSDLPAKYFGVAFHVNIAADIWVPTRTQPDNVPLLHTTSGELVEKRYFISIVPVVPPIDLNAALVVG
;
A
#
# COMPACT_ATOMS: atom_id res chain seq x y z
N MET A 1 -5.62 -24.62 50.42
CA MET A 1 -6.07 -23.39 49.74
C MET A 1 -4.99 -22.32 49.58
N ALA A 2 -3.77 -22.46 50.08
CA ALA A 2 -2.70 -21.44 50.01
C ALA A 2 -1.88 -21.46 48.71
N LYS A 3 -1.90 -22.50 47.88
CA LYS A 3 -1.13 -22.58 46.63
C LYS A 3 -1.74 -21.81 45.45
N CYS A 4 -3.02 -21.41 45.54
CA CYS A 4 -3.69 -20.68 44.44
C CYS A 4 -3.43 -19.16 44.49
N SER A 5 -3.11 -18.60 45.66
CA SER A 5 -2.87 -17.16 45.82
C SER A 5 -1.45 -16.74 45.40
N THR A 6 -0.45 -17.58 45.61
CA THR A 6 0.94 -17.32 45.20
C THR A 6 1.13 -17.36 43.67
N THR A 7 0.47 -18.28 42.97
CA THR A 7 0.53 -18.35 41.49
C THR A 7 -0.16 -17.16 40.84
N SER A 8 -1.23 -16.65 41.45
CA SER A 8 -1.92 -15.44 40.97
C SER A 8 -1.08 -14.18 41.16
N LYS A 9 -0.37 -14.06 42.30
CA LYS A 9 0.54 -12.95 42.60
C LYS A 9 1.77 -12.96 41.67
N TYR A 10 2.40 -14.12 41.50
CA TYR A 10 3.52 -14.29 40.55
C TYR A 10 3.12 -13.99 39.10
N ARG A 11 1.92 -14.39 38.66
CA ARG A 11 1.37 -14.02 37.34
C ARG A 11 1.08 -12.53 37.21
N ARG A 12 0.74 -11.87 38.32
CA ARG A 12 0.46 -10.42 38.33
C ARG A 12 1.75 -9.61 38.28
N GLU A 13 2.77 -9.99 39.05
CA GLU A 13 4.09 -9.37 39.08
C GLU A 13 4.85 -9.60 37.75
N SER A 14 4.77 -10.79 37.16
CA SER A 14 5.35 -11.06 35.84
C SER A 14 4.68 -10.29 34.68
N LYS A 15 3.43 -9.86 34.87
CA LYS A 15 2.71 -9.05 33.88
C LYS A 15 3.06 -7.57 33.99
N LEU A 16 3.29 -7.04 35.18
CA LEU A 16 3.77 -5.66 35.38
C LEU A 16 5.16 -5.48 34.72
N ALA A 17 6.02 -6.46 34.85
CA ALA A 17 7.35 -6.46 34.23
C ALA A 17 7.34 -6.56 32.70
N ASP A 18 6.25 -6.97 32.03
CA ASP A 18 6.23 -7.15 30.57
C ASP A 18 6.23 -5.81 29.82
N ILE A 19 5.37 -4.86 30.23
CA ILE A 19 5.32 -3.55 29.57
C ILE A 19 6.57 -2.72 29.85
N GLU A 20 7.09 -2.72 31.09
CA GLU A 20 8.34 -2.03 31.44
C GLU A 20 9.51 -2.59 30.62
N ALA A 21 9.61 -3.91 30.50
CA ALA A 21 10.62 -4.55 29.68
C ALA A 21 10.45 -4.26 28.17
N THR A 22 9.20 -4.06 27.71
CA THR A 22 8.90 -3.67 26.32
C THR A 22 9.34 -2.23 26.07
N ILE A 23 9.04 -1.31 26.99
CA ILE A 23 9.51 0.10 26.89
C ILE A 23 11.03 0.16 26.90
N ALA A 24 11.68 -0.53 27.84
CA ALA A 24 13.15 -0.60 27.88
C ALA A 24 13.76 -1.17 26.59
N TYR A 25 13.09 -2.13 25.96
CA TYR A 25 13.49 -2.64 24.65
C TYR A 25 13.34 -1.60 23.55
N PHE A 26 12.26 -0.84 23.50
CA PHE A 26 12.06 0.23 22.54
C PHE A 26 13.04 1.39 22.74
N ASP A 27 13.33 1.77 23.99
CA ASP A 27 14.35 2.77 24.33
C ASP A 27 15.75 2.34 23.86
N ALA A 28 16.07 1.04 24.02
CA ALA A 28 17.32 0.50 23.49
C ALA A 28 17.36 0.57 21.97
N LYS A 29 16.24 0.28 21.29
CA LYS A 29 16.12 0.40 19.82
C LYS A 29 16.23 1.85 19.35
N ALA A 30 15.61 2.79 20.03
CA ALA A 30 15.73 4.22 19.72
C ALA A 30 17.16 4.75 19.89
N LYS A 31 17.95 4.17 20.81
CA LYS A 31 19.40 4.49 20.95
C LYS A 31 20.24 3.88 19.83
N GLU A 32 19.87 2.68 19.32
CA GLU A 32 20.53 2.02 18.20
C GLU A 32 20.20 2.68 16.85
N ASP A 33 18.95 3.11 16.67
CA ASP A 33 18.41 3.73 15.46
C ASP A 33 17.68 5.03 15.83
N PRO A 34 18.28 6.21 15.61
CA PRO A 34 17.68 7.51 15.95
C PRO A 34 16.35 7.79 15.25
N ASP A 35 16.08 7.12 14.13
CA ASP A 35 14.82 7.23 13.40
C ASP A 35 13.76 6.23 13.90
N PHE A 36 14.10 5.36 14.87
CA PHE A 36 13.13 4.45 15.48
C PHE A 36 12.09 5.26 16.25
N PHE A 37 10.82 4.98 15.99
CA PHE A 37 9.70 5.66 16.65
C PHE A 37 8.82 4.65 17.36
N TYR A 38 8.36 5.01 18.56
CA TYR A 38 7.27 4.29 19.24
C TYR A 38 6.39 5.25 20.02
N ARG A 39 5.13 4.89 20.21
CA ARG A 39 4.17 5.59 21.05
C ARG A 39 3.23 4.64 21.73
N ILE A 40 2.89 4.91 22.98
CA ILE A 40 2.00 4.11 23.81
C ILE A 40 0.93 5.04 24.38
N ARG A 41 -0.35 4.66 24.20
CA ARG A 41 -1.49 5.32 24.83
C ARG A 41 -1.93 4.50 26.02
N LEU A 42 -2.15 5.17 27.14
CA LEU A 42 -2.65 4.59 28.37
C LEU A 42 -4.16 4.85 28.53
N ASP A 43 -4.84 4.03 29.31
CA ASP A 43 -6.19 4.30 29.79
C ASP A 43 -6.14 5.02 31.15
N ASP A 44 -7.32 5.36 31.70
CA ASP A 44 -7.47 6.10 32.97
C ASP A 44 -6.91 5.35 34.19
N GLU A 45 -6.53 4.07 34.05
CA GLU A 45 -5.94 3.23 35.09
C GLU A 45 -4.45 2.94 34.81
N ASP A 46 -3.80 3.76 33.97
CA ASP A 46 -2.40 3.65 33.53
C ASP A 46 -2.06 2.32 32.84
N ARG A 47 -3.06 1.64 32.26
CA ARG A 47 -2.85 0.40 31.49
C ARG A 47 -2.70 0.73 30.03
N VAL A 48 -1.85 -0.01 29.32
CA VAL A 48 -1.69 0.12 27.88
C VAL A 48 -3.03 -0.09 27.17
N ARG A 49 -3.49 0.95 26.46
CA ARG A 49 -4.66 0.91 25.59
C ARG A 49 -4.27 0.63 24.14
N ASN A 50 -3.33 1.39 23.61
CA ASN A 50 -2.82 1.20 22.25
C ASN A 50 -1.31 1.40 22.24
N MET A 51 -0.63 0.81 21.28
CA MET A 51 0.79 1.05 21.03
C MET A 51 1.09 0.95 19.55
N TYR A 52 2.09 1.73 19.10
CA TYR A 52 2.59 1.72 17.72
C TYR A 52 4.10 1.86 17.74
N TRP A 53 4.79 1.18 16.82
CA TRP A 53 6.23 1.35 16.61
C TRP A 53 6.64 1.06 15.18
N VAL A 54 7.78 1.64 14.77
CA VAL A 54 8.37 1.50 13.45
C VAL A 54 9.88 1.78 13.52
N ASP A 55 10.67 1.07 12.70
CA ASP A 55 12.11 1.35 12.56
C ASP A 55 12.38 2.47 11.53
N GLY A 56 13.59 3.02 11.57
CA GLY A 56 13.98 4.11 10.68
C GLY A 56 14.08 3.71 9.22
N ALA A 57 14.40 2.44 8.92
CA ALA A 57 14.45 1.96 7.54
C ALA A 57 13.05 1.99 6.91
N ALA A 58 12.03 1.54 7.64
CA ALA A 58 10.65 1.59 7.20
C ALA A 58 10.14 3.05 7.02
N ARG A 59 10.52 3.98 7.92
CA ARG A 59 10.19 5.40 7.77
C ARG A 59 10.82 6.02 6.53
N ARG A 60 12.07 5.67 6.22
CA ARG A 60 12.74 6.12 4.98
C ARG A 60 12.05 5.55 3.74
N ALA A 61 11.76 4.25 3.73
CA ALA A 61 11.05 3.58 2.63
C ALA A 61 9.65 4.17 2.40
N TYR A 62 8.94 4.56 3.46
CA TYR A 62 7.61 5.17 3.34
C TYR A 62 7.63 6.45 2.51
N LYS A 63 8.67 7.27 2.57
CA LYS A 63 8.79 8.51 1.79
C LYS A 63 8.68 8.26 0.28
N HIS A 64 9.10 7.08 -0.18
CA HIS A 64 9.10 6.68 -1.59
C HIS A 64 7.91 5.80 -1.98
N PHE A 65 7.37 5.00 -1.03
CA PHE A 65 6.41 3.93 -1.32
C PHE A 65 5.07 4.07 -0.58
N ARG A 66 4.71 5.31 -0.15
CA ARG A 66 3.46 5.64 0.54
C ARG A 66 2.22 5.68 -0.36
N ASP A 67 2.41 5.45 -1.63
CA ASP A 67 1.39 5.61 -2.67
C ASP A 67 0.28 4.56 -2.61
N CYS A 68 0.53 3.39 -2.02
CA CYS A 68 -0.49 2.36 -1.84
C CYS A 68 -0.21 1.51 -0.60
N ILE A 69 -1.15 1.52 0.34
CA ILE A 69 -1.08 0.80 1.61
C ILE A 69 -2.21 -0.22 1.69
N SER A 70 -1.88 -1.43 2.14
CA SER A 70 -2.83 -2.44 2.58
C SER A 70 -2.82 -2.49 4.10
N PHE A 71 -3.98 -2.37 4.73
CA PHE A 71 -4.13 -2.34 6.18
C PHE A 71 -5.20 -3.35 6.62
N ASP A 72 -4.82 -4.20 7.58
CA ASP A 72 -5.67 -5.30 8.06
C ASP A 72 -5.33 -5.63 9.52
N ALA A 73 -6.34 -5.83 10.34
CA ALA A 73 -6.17 -6.20 11.73
C ALA A 73 -6.14 -7.72 11.91
N MET A 74 -5.11 -8.22 12.59
CA MET A 74 -4.89 -9.64 12.84
C MET A 74 -5.02 -9.99 14.31
N TYR A 75 -5.74 -11.07 14.60
CA TYR A 75 -6.01 -11.56 15.95
C TYR A 75 -5.08 -12.68 16.39
N LEU A 76 -5.09 -12.94 17.70
CA LEU A 76 -4.40 -14.07 18.35
C LEU A 76 -2.88 -14.03 18.22
N THR A 77 -2.30 -12.83 18.32
CA THR A 77 -0.85 -12.61 18.19
C THR A 77 -0.13 -12.44 19.52
N ASN A 78 -0.88 -12.19 20.62
CA ASN A 78 -0.33 -11.94 21.94
C ASN A 78 -1.30 -12.37 23.06
N MET A 79 -0.77 -12.49 24.29
CA MET A 79 -1.51 -12.97 25.44
C MET A 79 -2.60 -12.02 25.94
N TYR A 80 -2.54 -10.75 25.57
CA TYR A 80 -3.54 -9.73 25.90
C TYR A 80 -4.67 -9.68 24.88
N LYS A 81 -4.57 -10.47 23.79
CA LYS A 81 -5.51 -10.51 22.67
C LYS A 81 -5.69 -9.18 21.96
N MET A 82 -4.72 -8.29 22.05
CA MET A 82 -4.75 -7.04 21.29
C MET A 82 -4.61 -7.37 19.81
N PRO A 83 -5.52 -6.92 18.94
CA PRO A 83 -5.35 -6.98 17.49
C PRO A 83 -4.04 -6.32 17.05
N CYS A 84 -3.33 -6.98 16.17
CA CYS A 84 -2.14 -6.45 15.49
C CYS A 84 -2.56 -5.84 14.16
N ALA A 85 -2.23 -4.59 13.93
CA ALA A 85 -2.63 -3.80 12.78
C ALA A 85 -1.38 -3.25 12.04
N PRO A 86 -0.75 -4.04 11.16
CA PRO A 86 0.40 -3.63 10.38
C PRO A 86 -0.01 -2.77 9.18
N PHE A 87 0.81 -1.77 8.84
CA PHE A 87 0.72 -1.01 7.61
C PHE A 87 1.64 -1.64 6.57
N ILE A 88 1.07 -2.16 5.48
CA ILE A 88 1.82 -2.90 4.46
C ILE A 88 1.82 -2.12 3.14
N GLY A 89 3.00 -1.73 2.68
CA GLY A 89 3.21 -1.14 1.36
C GLY A 89 3.89 -2.10 0.39
N ILE A 90 4.31 -1.56 -0.75
CA ILE A 90 4.96 -2.30 -1.83
C ILE A 90 6.18 -1.51 -2.29
N ASN A 91 7.35 -2.15 -2.39
CA ASN A 91 8.55 -1.52 -2.96
C ASN A 91 8.64 -1.66 -4.49
N ASN A 92 9.70 -1.08 -5.06
CA ASN A 92 10.00 -1.16 -6.49
C ASN A 92 10.37 -2.56 -7.00
N HIS A 93 10.65 -3.52 -6.09
CA HIS A 93 10.82 -4.94 -6.40
C HIS A 93 9.52 -5.75 -6.33
N ASN A 94 8.37 -5.08 -6.15
CA ASN A 94 7.07 -5.73 -5.93
C ASN A 94 7.04 -6.62 -4.67
N GLN A 95 7.82 -6.27 -3.64
CA GLN A 95 7.81 -6.94 -2.35
C GLN A 95 6.97 -6.15 -1.34
N SER A 96 6.38 -6.86 -0.37
CA SER A 96 5.67 -6.22 0.73
C SER A 96 6.66 -5.59 1.71
N LEU A 97 6.45 -4.31 2.02
CA LEU A 97 7.14 -3.55 3.05
C LEU A 97 6.23 -3.34 4.25
N GLN A 98 6.82 -3.18 5.43
CA GLN A 98 6.10 -2.83 6.64
C GLN A 98 6.43 -1.42 7.06
N PHE A 99 5.41 -0.59 7.21
CA PHE A 99 5.56 0.78 7.69
C PHE A 99 5.15 0.94 9.16
N GLY A 100 5.39 -0.10 9.94
CA GLY A 100 5.12 -0.13 11.36
C GLY A 100 3.98 -1.07 11.74
N CYS A 101 3.83 -1.25 13.05
CA CYS A 101 2.85 -2.14 13.64
C CYS A 101 2.10 -1.44 14.77
N GLY A 102 0.78 -1.47 14.72
CA GLY A 102 -0.09 -1.09 15.81
C GLY A 102 -0.58 -2.30 16.60
N LEU A 103 -0.65 -2.19 17.92
CA LEU A 103 -1.47 -3.05 18.75
C LEU A 103 -2.58 -2.18 19.35
N VAL A 104 -3.82 -2.50 19.03
CA VAL A 104 -5.01 -1.77 19.51
C VAL A 104 -5.78 -2.62 20.50
N ARG A 105 -6.31 -2.02 21.56
CA ARG A 105 -7.10 -2.75 22.54
C ARG A 105 -8.50 -3.04 22.03
N ASN A 106 -9.12 -2.03 21.42
CA ASN A 106 -10.44 -2.10 20.86
C ASN A 106 -10.40 -1.68 19.39
N GLU A 107 -11.15 -2.35 18.55
CA GLU A 107 -11.37 -2.01 17.15
C GLU A 107 -12.56 -1.05 17.03
N ASP A 108 -12.49 0.05 17.79
CA ASP A 108 -13.44 1.15 17.73
C ASP A 108 -12.85 2.32 16.93
N THR A 109 -13.68 3.29 16.59
CA THR A 109 -13.27 4.45 15.80
C THR A 109 -12.17 5.24 16.52
N ASP A 110 -12.25 5.43 17.84
CA ASP A 110 -11.23 6.15 18.63
C ASP A 110 -9.88 5.42 18.60
N GLY A 111 -9.87 4.09 18.67
CA GLY A 111 -8.67 3.28 18.55
C GLY A 111 -7.99 3.42 17.20
N TYR A 112 -8.76 3.38 16.11
CA TYR A 112 -8.23 3.55 14.76
C TYR A 112 -7.81 5.00 14.47
N VAL A 113 -8.57 6.00 14.91
CA VAL A 113 -8.19 7.41 14.78
C VAL A 113 -6.87 7.69 15.49
N TRP A 114 -6.70 7.20 16.72
CA TRP A 114 -5.43 7.33 17.42
C TRP A 114 -4.28 6.66 16.66
N LEU A 115 -4.49 5.44 16.18
CA LEU A 115 -3.47 4.69 15.44
C LEU A 115 -3.06 5.42 14.15
N PHE A 116 -4.02 5.90 13.38
CA PHE A 116 -3.76 6.61 12.13
C PHE A 116 -3.12 7.99 12.35
N LYS A 117 -3.53 8.74 13.39
CA LYS A 117 -2.87 10.00 13.79
C LYS A 117 -1.41 9.75 14.21
N THR A 118 -1.17 8.71 15.00
CA THR A 118 0.18 8.33 15.42
C THR A 118 1.04 7.90 14.23
N PHE A 119 0.47 7.14 13.30
CA PHE A 119 1.14 6.79 12.04
C PHE A 119 1.49 8.03 11.22
N LEU A 120 0.54 8.94 10.99
CA LEU A 120 0.76 10.17 10.24
C LEU A 120 1.86 11.04 10.86
N GLU A 121 1.83 11.18 12.17
CA GLU A 121 2.85 11.92 12.91
C GLU A 121 4.24 11.31 12.75
N CYS A 122 4.38 10.00 12.95
CA CYS A 122 5.68 9.34 12.83
C CYS A 122 6.23 9.36 11.40
N MET A 123 5.36 9.52 10.40
CA MET A 123 5.73 9.68 8.98
C MET A 123 5.92 11.16 8.58
N ASP A 124 6.26 12.01 9.53
CA ASP A 124 6.54 13.45 9.32
C ASP A 124 5.35 14.20 8.67
N GLY A 125 4.11 13.80 8.95
CA GLY A 125 2.89 14.38 8.37
C GLY A 125 2.62 13.99 6.91
N LEU A 126 3.41 13.10 6.33
CA LEU A 126 3.21 12.62 4.96
C LEU A 126 2.05 11.62 4.91
N ALA A 127 0.88 12.07 4.48
CA ALA A 127 -0.29 11.20 4.35
C ALA A 127 -0.10 10.15 3.24
N LEU A 128 -0.69 8.96 3.44
CA LEU A 128 -0.82 7.94 2.41
C LEU A 128 -1.77 8.42 1.29
N MET A 129 -1.62 7.86 0.08
CA MET A 129 -2.42 8.28 -1.08
C MET A 129 -3.58 7.33 -1.35
N ASN A 130 -3.35 6.03 -1.32
CA ASN A 130 -4.35 5.00 -1.55
C ASN A 130 -4.26 3.96 -0.43
N ILE A 131 -5.42 3.51 0.05
CA ILE A 131 -5.49 2.48 1.09
C ILE A 131 -6.55 1.43 0.74
N ILE A 132 -6.19 0.16 0.93
CA ILE A 132 -7.12 -0.96 0.84
C ILE A 132 -7.28 -1.62 2.21
N THR A 133 -8.53 -1.83 2.63
CA THR A 133 -8.88 -2.47 3.92
C THR A 133 -9.98 -3.51 3.73
N ASP A 134 -10.29 -4.25 4.79
CA ASP A 134 -11.56 -4.96 4.84
C ASP A 134 -12.75 -4.01 5.05
N GLN A 135 -13.97 -4.56 5.10
CA GLN A 135 -15.18 -3.78 5.30
C GLN A 135 -15.48 -3.62 6.79
N ASP A 136 -14.76 -2.73 7.48
CA ASP A 136 -15.03 -2.32 8.87
C ASP A 136 -15.45 -0.85 8.94
N PHE A 137 -16.54 -0.57 9.66
CA PHE A 137 -17.08 0.79 9.79
C PHE A 137 -16.18 1.71 10.61
N SER A 138 -15.62 1.21 11.72
CA SER A 138 -14.77 2.00 12.63
C SER A 138 -13.45 2.36 11.94
N MET A 139 -12.90 1.42 11.18
CA MET A 139 -11.70 1.64 10.38
C MET A 139 -11.94 2.67 9.28
N ARG A 140 -13.07 2.56 8.56
CA ARG A 140 -13.46 3.53 7.54
C ARG A 140 -13.60 4.93 8.12
N ALA A 141 -14.33 5.08 9.23
CA ALA A 141 -14.52 6.36 9.89
C ALA A 141 -13.18 6.98 10.33
N GLY A 142 -12.25 6.16 10.84
CA GLY A 142 -10.90 6.61 11.20
C GLY A 142 -10.08 7.07 9.99
N ILE A 143 -10.19 6.39 8.85
CA ILE A 143 -9.50 6.78 7.61
C ILE A 143 -10.08 8.09 7.07
N GLU A 144 -11.40 8.23 7.03
CA GLU A 144 -12.08 9.45 6.58
C GLU A 144 -11.70 10.67 7.44
N GLU A 145 -11.51 10.49 8.76
CA GLU A 145 -11.07 11.56 9.66
C GLU A 145 -9.60 11.95 9.46
N VAL A 146 -8.70 10.96 9.37
CA VAL A 146 -7.24 11.24 9.41
C VAL A 146 -6.64 11.40 8.03
N PHE A 147 -7.18 10.70 7.02
CA PHE A 147 -6.69 10.72 5.64
C PHE A 147 -7.80 11.09 4.65
N PRO A 148 -8.44 12.28 4.79
CA PRO A 148 -9.61 12.66 4.00
C PRO A 148 -9.36 12.74 2.49
N LEU A 149 -8.09 12.83 2.06
CA LEU A 149 -7.69 12.87 0.65
C LEU A 149 -7.26 11.50 0.11
N ALA A 150 -7.20 10.48 0.94
CA ALA A 150 -6.81 9.15 0.51
C ALA A 150 -7.94 8.45 -0.24
N VAL A 151 -7.59 7.77 -1.33
CA VAL A 151 -8.55 6.88 -2.00
C VAL A 151 -8.68 5.60 -1.18
N HIS A 152 -9.81 5.44 -0.51
CA HIS A 152 -10.09 4.27 0.30
C HIS A 152 -10.90 3.24 -0.49
N ARG A 153 -10.36 2.03 -0.63
CA ARG A 153 -11.00 0.90 -1.30
C ARG A 153 -11.16 -0.25 -0.32
N HIS A 154 -12.36 -0.85 -0.31
CA HIS A 154 -12.58 -2.11 0.40
C HIS A 154 -12.08 -3.32 -0.40
N CYS A 155 -11.56 -4.32 0.29
CA CYS A 155 -11.10 -5.55 -0.33
C CYS A 155 -12.28 -6.31 -0.97
N ARG A 156 -12.26 -6.41 -2.29
CA ARG A 156 -13.29 -7.11 -3.06
C ARG A 156 -13.44 -8.56 -2.60
N TRP A 157 -12.34 -9.26 -2.36
CA TRP A 157 -12.37 -10.67 -1.96
C TRP A 157 -13.14 -10.88 -0.65
N HIS A 158 -12.91 -10.04 0.38
CA HIS A 158 -13.64 -10.11 1.63
C HIS A 158 -15.14 -9.83 1.45
N ILE A 159 -15.48 -8.88 0.59
CA ILE A 159 -16.88 -8.54 0.30
C ILE A 159 -17.58 -9.71 -0.40
N ILE A 160 -16.97 -10.24 -1.46
CA ILE A 160 -17.53 -11.38 -2.22
C ILE A 160 -17.61 -12.61 -1.33
N LYS A 161 -16.55 -12.95 -0.60
CA LYS A 161 -16.55 -14.09 0.33
C LYS A 161 -17.66 -14.01 1.39
N LYS A 162 -17.90 -12.82 1.93
CA LYS A 162 -19.01 -12.61 2.87
C LYS A 162 -20.37 -12.71 2.19
N ALA A 163 -20.48 -12.23 0.96
CA ALA A 163 -21.70 -12.37 0.17
C ALA A 163 -21.96 -13.83 -0.25
N GLU A 164 -20.93 -14.63 -0.50
CA GLU A 164 -21.02 -16.06 -0.83
C GLU A 164 -21.68 -16.88 0.27
N GLU A 165 -21.62 -16.46 1.54
CA GLU A 165 -22.33 -17.14 2.63
C GLU A 165 -23.86 -17.17 2.37
N THR A 166 -24.39 -16.16 1.68
CA THR A 166 -25.83 -16.04 1.36
C THR A 166 -26.11 -16.26 -0.13
N LEU A 167 -25.23 -15.84 -1.01
CA LEU A 167 -25.39 -15.96 -2.46
C LEU A 167 -24.89 -17.31 -3.01
N GLY A 168 -23.98 -18.00 -2.31
CA GLY A 168 -23.43 -19.27 -2.80
C GLY A 168 -24.51 -20.32 -3.12
N PRO A 169 -25.43 -20.66 -2.18
CA PRO A 169 -26.56 -21.53 -2.48
C PRO A 169 -27.48 -20.96 -3.57
N PHE A 170 -27.70 -19.66 -3.57
CA PHE A 170 -28.56 -18.98 -4.53
C PHE A 170 -27.96 -18.99 -5.96
N PHE A 171 -26.66 -18.86 -6.09
CA PHE A 171 -25.94 -18.97 -7.37
C PHE A 171 -25.80 -20.41 -7.85
N ALA A 172 -25.68 -21.40 -6.93
CA ALA A 172 -25.66 -22.80 -7.29
C ALA A 172 -26.90 -23.24 -8.08
N ASP A 173 -28.06 -22.69 -7.72
CA ASP A 173 -29.33 -22.93 -8.43
C ASP A 173 -29.48 -22.08 -9.71
N ARG A 174 -28.59 -21.11 -9.94
CA ARG A 174 -28.67 -20.13 -11.05
C ARG A 174 -27.29 -19.84 -11.65
N PRO A 175 -26.66 -20.79 -12.33
CA PRO A 175 -25.30 -20.64 -12.84
C PRO A 175 -25.16 -19.51 -13.86
N GLU A 176 -26.20 -19.22 -14.65
CA GLU A 176 -26.20 -18.11 -15.61
C GLU A 176 -26.19 -16.74 -14.89
N LEU A 177 -26.88 -16.61 -13.77
CA LEU A 177 -26.82 -15.41 -12.92
C LEU A 177 -25.43 -15.23 -12.31
N HIS A 178 -24.82 -16.33 -11.83
CA HIS A 178 -23.47 -16.29 -11.27
C HIS A 178 -22.44 -15.80 -12.31
N LYS A 179 -22.48 -16.38 -13.51
CA LYS A 179 -21.65 -15.95 -14.65
C LYS A 179 -21.89 -14.47 -15.02
N ALA A 180 -23.15 -14.04 -15.07
CA ALA A 180 -23.49 -12.66 -15.36
C ALA A 180 -22.98 -11.70 -14.26
N PHE A 181 -23.05 -12.12 -12.98
CA PHE A 181 -22.51 -11.36 -11.84
C PHE A 181 -20.98 -11.22 -11.94
N GLU A 182 -20.27 -12.31 -12.19
CA GLU A 182 -18.81 -12.27 -12.37
C GLU A 182 -18.40 -11.38 -13.55
N LEU A 183 -19.06 -11.53 -14.70
CA LEU A 183 -18.83 -10.68 -15.86
C LEU A 183 -19.08 -9.21 -15.56
N CYS A 184 -20.16 -8.87 -14.86
CA CYS A 184 -20.49 -7.51 -14.50
C CYS A 184 -19.42 -6.90 -13.60
N VAL A 185 -18.98 -7.61 -12.56
CA VAL A 185 -18.03 -7.09 -11.55
C VAL A 185 -16.61 -7.06 -12.10
N ASP A 186 -16.16 -8.07 -12.83
CA ASP A 186 -14.76 -8.27 -13.20
C ASP A 186 -14.39 -7.66 -14.54
N HIS A 187 -15.36 -7.52 -15.44
CA HIS A 187 -15.09 -7.11 -16.79
C HIS A 187 -15.55 -5.70 -17.14
N SER A 188 -16.28 -5.01 -16.27
CA SER A 188 -16.63 -3.60 -16.50
C SER A 188 -15.40 -2.70 -16.39
N LEU A 189 -15.12 -1.90 -17.42
CA LEU A 189 -13.99 -0.98 -17.48
C LEU A 189 -14.34 0.43 -17.02
N THR A 190 -15.62 0.80 -17.07
CA THR A 190 -16.11 2.10 -16.59
C THR A 190 -17.26 1.93 -15.60
N VAL A 191 -17.50 2.96 -14.82
CA VAL A 191 -18.62 3.00 -13.86
C VAL A 191 -19.94 2.83 -14.59
N GLU A 192 -20.14 3.53 -15.71
CA GLU A 192 -21.37 3.48 -16.51
C GLU A 192 -21.59 2.09 -17.13
N GLU A 193 -20.51 1.42 -17.55
CA GLU A 193 -20.56 0.04 -18.03
C GLU A 193 -21.00 -0.92 -16.92
N PHE A 194 -20.40 -0.79 -15.73
CA PHE A 194 -20.76 -1.59 -14.58
C PHE A 194 -22.23 -1.39 -14.18
N GLU A 195 -22.65 -0.13 -14.00
CA GLU A 195 -24.00 0.17 -13.56
C GLU A 195 -25.06 -0.34 -14.55
N ARG A 196 -24.82 -0.16 -15.85
CA ARG A 196 -25.68 -0.71 -16.92
C ARG A 196 -25.73 -2.23 -16.89
N SER A 197 -24.59 -2.88 -16.78
CA SER A 197 -24.50 -4.35 -16.74
C SER A 197 -25.16 -4.93 -15.50
N TRP A 198 -25.02 -4.25 -14.35
CA TRP A 198 -25.69 -4.63 -13.09
C TRP A 198 -27.20 -4.55 -13.21
N MET A 199 -27.75 -3.45 -13.75
CA MET A 199 -29.18 -3.25 -13.95
C MET A 199 -29.72 -4.32 -14.90
N ALA A 200 -29.07 -4.54 -16.05
CA ALA A 200 -29.47 -5.56 -17.01
C ALA A 200 -29.44 -6.96 -16.40
N MET A 201 -28.41 -7.31 -15.62
CA MET A 201 -28.32 -8.59 -14.91
C MET A 201 -29.49 -8.77 -13.94
N THR A 202 -29.74 -7.78 -13.08
CA THR A 202 -30.79 -7.90 -12.06
C THR A 202 -32.18 -7.96 -12.66
N GLU A 203 -32.46 -7.24 -13.75
CA GLU A 203 -33.73 -7.29 -14.50
C GLU A 203 -33.90 -8.63 -15.21
N THR A 204 -32.90 -9.09 -15.97
CA THR A 204 -32.96 -10.35 -16.73
C THR A 204 -33.25 -11.54 -15.83
N HIS A 205 -32.61 -11.58 -14.66
CA HIS A 205 -32.76 -12.68 -13.70
C HIS A 205 -33.83 -12.45 -12.62
N GLN A 206 -34.52 -11.31 -12.65
CA GLN A 206 -35.59 -10.94 -11.71
C GLN A 206 -35.16 -11.01 -10.24
N VAL A 207 -33.99 -10.39 -9.93
CA VAL A 207 -33.37 -10.46 -8.60
C VAL A 207 -33.18 -9.08 -7.94
N GLN A 208 -33.93 -8.07 -8.39
CA GLN A 208 -33.82 -6.68 -7.89
C GLN A 208 -34.05 -6.57 -6.38
N ASP A 209 -34.92 -7.43 -5.82
CA ASP A 209 -35.28 -7.43 -4.40
C ASP A 209 -34.38 -8.32 -3.53
N ASN A 210 -33.34 -8.94 -4.11
CA ASN A 210 -32.42 -9.75 -3.32
C ASN A 210 -31.59 -8.86 -2.39
N LYS A 211 -31.81 -8.99 -1.08
CA LYS A 211 -31.21 -8.13 -0.04
C LYS A 211 -29.67 -8.07 -0.10
N THR A 212 -29.03 -9.18 -0.44
CA THR A 212 -27.57 -9.22 -0.53
C THR A 212 -27.07 -8.47 -1.76
N LEU A 213 -27.71 -8.67 -2.93
CA LEU A 213 -27.38 -7.93 -4.15
C LEU A 213 -27.64 -6.42 -3.98
N VAL A 214 -28.76 -6.04 -3.35
CA VAL A 214 -29.06 -4.63 -3.01
C VAL A 214 -27.95 -4.05 -2.11
N SER A 215 -27.53 -4.76 -1.06
CA SER A 215 -26.46 -4.29 -0.18
C SER A 215 -25.10 -4.17 -0.90
N LEU A 216 -24.80 -5.06 -1.84
CA LEU A 216 -23.60 -4.97 -2.69
C LEU A 216 -23.66 -3.75 -3.62
N TRP A 217 -24.84 -3.48 -4.21
CA TRP A 217 -25.07 -2.31 -5.05
C TRP A 217 -24.91 -0.99 -4.30
N GLU A 218 -25.52 -0.86 -3.12
CA GLU A 218 -25.42 0.35 -2.30
C GLU A 218 -23.97 0.70 -1.94
N LYS A 219 -23.10 -0.31 -1.77
CA LYS A 219 -21.70 -0.16 -1.41
C LYS A 219 -20.74 -0.19 -2.61
N ARG A 220 -21.25 -0.28 -3.84
CA ARG A 220 -20.46 -0.51 -5.06
C ARG A 220 -19.26 0.43 -5.23
N MET A 221 -19.43 1.70 -4.88
CA MET A 221 -18.40 2.73 -5.00
C MET A 221 -17.15 2.49 -4.12
N TYR A 222 -17.27 1.61 -3.11
CA TYR A 222 -16.13 1.30 -2.23
C TYR A 222 -15.37 0.04 -2.62
N TRP A 223 -15.88 -0.82 -3.51
CA TRP A 223 -15.26 -2.11 -3.75
C TRP A 223 -15.21 -2.57 -5.22
N VAL A 224 -16.11 -2.09 -6.07
CA VAL A 224 -16.16 -2.52 -7.47
C VAL A 224 -14.94 -1.99 -8.23
N PRO A 225 -14.20 -2.84 -8.95
CA PRO A 225 -12.98 -2.42 -9.66
C PRO A 225 -13.17 -1.23 -10.61
N ALA A 226 -14.31 -1.12 -11.29
CA ALA A 226 -14.61 -0.06 -12.24
C ALA A 226 -14.46 1.36 -11.66
N TYR A 227 -14.72 1.54 -10.35
CA TYR A 227 -14.56 2.84 -9.67
C TYR A 227 -13.10 3.21 -9.38
N PHE A 228 -12.16 2.25 -9.48
CA PHE A 228 -10.76 2.42 -9.11
C PHE A 228 -9.79 2.20 -10.27
N MET A 229 -10.30 2.13 -11.52
CA MET A 229 -9.46 1.84 -12.70
C MET A 229 -8.35 2.87 -12.92
N GLN A 230 -8.58 4.14 -12.54
CA GLN A 230 -7.61 5.22 -12.67
C GLN A 230 -6.81 5.47 -11.38
N CYS A 231 -7.01 4.66 -10.33
CA CYS A 231 -6.33 4.81 -9.07
C CYS A 231 -5.16 3.82 -8.97
N PHE A 232 -4.06 4.27 -8.38
CA PHE A 232 -2.86 3.46 -8.23
C PHE A 232 -3.05 2.40 -7.13
N PHE A 233 -3.39 1.18 -7.54
CA PHE A 233 -3.43 -0.02 -6.70
C PHE A 233 -2.62 -1.14 -7.37
N PRO A 234 -1.28 -1.03 -7.42
CA PRO A 234 -0.43 -1.85 -8.26
C PRO A 234 -0.48 -3.32 -7.84
N PHE A 235 -0.95 -4.17 -8.75
CA PHE A 235 -1.08 -5.62 -8.53
C PHE A 235 -1.92 -5.99 -7.30
N LEU A 236 -2.74 -5.06 -6.79
CA LEU A 236 -3.60 -5.20 -5.62
C LEU A 236 -5.07 -5.23 -6.03
N GLN A 237 -5.54 -6.39 -6.45
CA GLN A 237 -6.97 -6.62 -6.63
C GLN A 237 -7.65 -7.04 -5.31
N THR A 238 -6.87 -7.56 -4.37
CA THR A 238 -7.30 -8.05 -3.05
C THR A 238 -6.26 -7.72 -1.98
N MET A 239 -6.58 -7.96 -0.71
CA MET A 239 -5.64 -7.82 0.43
C MET A 239 -4.65 -8.98 0.56
N GLN A 240 -4.40 -9.73 -0.52
CA GLN A 240 -3.50 -10.89 -0.52
C GLN A 240 -2.12 -10.57 0.09
N ARG A 241 -1.65 -9.32 0.01
CA ARG A 241 -0.37 -8.92 0.61
C ARG A 241 -0.44 -8.85 2.13
N SER A 242 -1.50 -8.26 2.69
CA SER A 242 -1.72 -8.27 4.13
C SER A 242 -1.96 -9.69 4.64
N GLU A 243 -2.75 -10.48 3.94
CA GLU A 243 -2.98 -11.89 4.29
C GLU A 243 -1.70 -12.71 4.22
N GLY A 244 -0.89 -12.52 3.17
CA GLY A 244 0.42 -13.15 3.02
C GLY A 244 1.36 -12.74 4.15
N PHE A 245 1.43 -11.44 4.47
CA PHE A 245 2.18 -10.94 5.62
C PHE A 245 1.67 -11.53 6.94
N ASN A 246 0.37 -11.50 7.17
CA ASN A 246 -0.27 -12.04 8.36
C ASN A 246 0.02 -13.55 8.52
N SER A 247 0.01 -14.31 7.42
CA SER A 247 0.38 -15.73 7.41
C SER A 247 1.85 -15.95 7.80
N VAL A 248 2.76 -15.09 7.33
CA VAL A 248 4.19 -15.15 7.69
C VAL A 248 4.37 -14.75 9.15
N LEU A 249 3.75 -13.65 9.62
CA LEU A 249 3.85 -13.19 11.00
C LEU A 249 3.36 -14.24 12.00
N LYS A 250 2.28 -14.98 11.71
CA LYS A 250 1.77 -16.10 12.54
C LYS A 250 2.78 -17.23 12.75
N ARG A 251 3.85 -17.31 11.97
CA ARG A 251 4.95 -18.27 12.21
C ARG A 251 5.94 -17.76 13.25
N TYR A 252 5.94 -16.48 13.54
CA TYR A 252 6.82 -15.82 14.50
C TYR A 252 6.13 -15.56 15.83
N VAL A 253 4.83 -15.25 15.82
CA VAL A 253 4.04 -14.87 16.99
C VAL A 253 2.95 -15.86 17.31
N SER A 254 2.56 -15.91 18.57
CA SER A 254 1.52 -16.83 19.08
C SER A 254 0.62 -16.14 20.12
N PRO A 255 -0.57 -16.68 20.41
CA PRO A 255 -1.45 -16.17 21.46
C PRO A 255 -0.84 -16.16 22.87
N GLY A 256 0.26 -16.88 23.08
CA GLY A 256 0.97 -16.94 24.36
C GLY A 256 2.09 -15.92 24.51
N ASN A 257 2.45 -15.18 23.44
CA ASN A 257 3.53 -14.22 23.50
C ASN A 257 3.18 -13.03 24.41
N SER A 258 4.15 -12.63 25.25
CA SER A 258 4.12 -11.32 25.93
C SER A 258 4.31 -10.19 24.92
N LEU A 259 4.10 -8.93 25.32
CA LEU A 259 4.34 -7.76 24.46
C LEU A 259 5.81 -7.69 24.01
N LEU A 260 6.74 -7.91 24.95
CA LEU A 260 8.17 -7.94 24.66
C LEU A 260 8.52 -9.04 23.66
N GLN A 261 7.98 -10.26 23.85
CA GLN A 261 8.22 -11.35 22.92
C GLN A 261 7.66 -11.03 21.53
N PHE A 262 6.45 -10.49 21.48
CA PHE A 262 5.85 -10.05 20.23
C PHE A 262 6.71 -8.99 19.51
N ALA A 263 7.13 -7.93 20.22
CA ALA A 263 7.96 -6.87 19.64
C ALA A 263 9.31 -7.40 19.10
N LYS A 264 9.97 -8.30 19.84
CA LYS A 264 11.22 -8.94 19.38
C LYS A 264 11.02 -9.80 18.14
N GLN A 265 9.96 -10.61 18.10
CA GLN A 265 9.64 -11.47 16.95
C GLN A 265 9.26 -10.65 15.71
N TYR A 266 8.50 -9.58 15.92
CA TYR A 266 8.17 -8.64 14.85
C TYR A 266 9.43 -7.98 14.27
N THR A 267 10.35 -7.50 15.12
CA THR A 267 11.63 -6.94 14.68
C THR A 267 12.47 -7.95 13.90
N ALA A 268 12.51 -9.22 14.35
CA ALA A 268 13.22 -10.27 13.62
C ALA A 268 12.63 -10.52 12.22
N LEU A 269 11.29 -10.46 12.09
CA LEU A 269 10.62 -10.55 10.80
C LEU A 269 10.96 -9.35 9.89
N GLN A 270 10.97 -8.13 10.44
CA GLN A 270 11.37 -6.92 9.69
C GLN A 270 12.81 -7.04 9.14
N GLN A 271 13.75 -7.48 9.97
CA GLN A 271 15.14 -7.72 9.54
C GLN A 271 15.25 -8.72 8.39
N LYS A 272 14.43 -9.78 8.42
CA LYS A 272 14.37 -10.76 7.34
C LYS A 272 13.81 -10.15 6.04
N ILE A 273 12.78 -9.31 6.14
CA ILE A 273 12.19 -8.62 4.98
C ILE A 273 13.21 -7.66 4.37
N LEU A 274 13.87 -6.86 5.18
CA LEU A 274 14.95 -5.97 4.74
C LEU A 274 16.11 -6.75 4.07
N GLY A 275 16.53 -7.87 4.64
CA GLY A 275 17.53 -8.76 4.02
C GLY A 275 17.08 -9.30 2.66
N SER A 276 15.80 -9.64 2.50
CA SER A 276 15.23 -10.06 1.22
C SER A 276 15.17 -8.92 0.19
N GLU A 277 14.91 -7.69 0.62
CA GLU A 277 14.94 -6.49 -0.23
C GLU A 277 16.35 -6.26 -0.77
N LEU A 278 17.36 -6.18 0.10
CA LEU A 278 18.75 -6.05 -0.27
C LEU A 278 19.21 -7.15 -1.23
N GLN A 279 18.73 -8.38 -1.06
CA GLN A 279 19.02 -9.47 -1.98
C GLN A 279 18.41 -9.24 -3.37
N GLN A 280 17.20 -8.67 -3.46
CA GLN A 280 16.59 -8.34 -4.75
C GLN A 280 17.29 -7.17 -5.45
N GLU A 281 17.71 -6.16 -4.70
CA GLU A 281 18.55 -5.06 -5.20
C GLU A 281 19.85 -5.60 -5.79
N ALA A 282 20.59 -6.40 -5.02
CA ALA A 282 21.82 -7.02 -5.50
C ALA A 282 21.59 -7.92 -6.72
N THR A 283 20.48 -8.68 -6.75
CA THR A 283 20.10 -9.50 -7.90
C THR A 283 19.84 -8.64 -9.13
N THR A 284 19.13 -7.53 -8.97
CA THR A 284 18.87 -6.56 -10.05
C THR A 284 20.17 -5.91 -10.53
N ALA A 285 21.09 -5.61 -9.63
CA ALA A 285 22.39 -5.02 -9.93
C ALA A 285 23.32 -5.98 -10.71
N LEU A 286 23.38 -7.23 -10.30
CA LEU A 286 24.37 -8.20 -10.79
C LEU A 286 23.86 -9.04 -11.96
N LYS A 287 22.55 -9.28 -12.05
CA LYS A 287 21.97 -10.21 -13.01
C LYS A 287 21.12 -9.48 -14.03
N GLN A 288 21.61 -9.43 -15.27
CA GLN A 288 20.77 -8.94 -16.38
C GLN A 288 19.64 -9.94 -16.67
N PRO A 289 18.39 -9.46 -16.80
CA PRO A 289 17.27 -10.33 -17.13
C PRO A 289 17.38 -10.87 -18.56
N LYS A 290 16.88 -12.08 -18.77
CA LYS A 290 16.79 -12.68 -20.09
C LYS A 290 15.75 -11.94 -20.94
N LEU A 291 16.12 -11.56 -22.17
CA LEU A 291 15.17 -11.03 -23.13
C LEU A 291 14.37 -12.19 -23.76
N LEU A 292 13.10 -11.97 -24.00
CA LEU A 292 12.19 -12.94 -24.63
C LEU A 292 12.05 -12.70 -26.13
N THR A 293 12.21 -11.44 -26.54
CA THR A 293 12.04 -10.97 -27.91
C THR A 293 13.26 -10.19 -28.36
N TYR A 294 13.29 -9.80 -29.63
CA TYR A 294 14.28 -8.87 -30.18
C TYR A 294 13.80 -7.41 -30.19
N LEU A 295 12.68 -7.10 -29.54
CA LEU A 295 12.14 -5.76 -29.51
C LEU A 295 13.11 -4.79 -28.82
N PRO A 296 13.50 -3.66 -29.48
CA PRO A 296 14.40 -2.69 -28.86
C PRO A 296 13.86 -2.10 -27.56
N MET A 297 12.53 -1.97 -27.45
CA MET A 297 11.82 -1.50 -26.26
C MET A 297 11.99 -2.47 -25.08
N GLU A 298 11.95 -3.79 -25.30
CA GLU A 298 12.23 -4.78 -24.26
C GLU A 298 13.66 -4.62 -23.71
N ARG A 299 14.63 -4.48 -24.62
CA ARG A 299 16.03 -4.23 -24.26
C ARG A 299 16.21 -2.91 -23.48
N GLN A 300 15.47 -1.86 -23.84
CA GLN A 300 15.48 -0.60 -23.11
C GLN A 300 14.97 -0.80 -21.69
N MET A 301 13.80 -1.42 -21.52
CA MET A 301 13.17 -1.58 -20.21
C MET A 301 13.91 -2.57 -19.30
N SER A 302 14.66 -3.53 -19.84
CA SER A 302 15.51 -4.45 -19.06
C SER A 302 16.65 -3.74 -18.30
N LYS A 303 17.04 -2.55 -18.76
CA LYS A 303 18.06 -1.73 -18.11
C LYS A 303 17.49 -0.75 -17.07
N ILE A 304 16.19 -0.49 -17.11
CA ILE A 304 15.52 0.55 -16.33
C ILE A 304 14.74 -0.04 -15.15
N TYR A 305 13.95 -1.08 -15.41
CA TYR A 305 13.13 -1.71 -14.39
C TYR A 305 13.94 -2.64 -13.46
N THR A 306 13.46 -2.82 -12.23
CA THR A 306 13.90 -3.93 -11.39
C THR A 306 13.54 -5.26 -12.06
N ASN A 307 14.28 -6.34 -11.76
CA ASN A 307 14.08 -7.63 -12.44
C ASN A 307 12.64 -8.16 -12.27
N LYS A 308 11.99 -7.95 -11.12
CA LYS A 308 10.62 -8.40 -10.88
C LYS A 308 9.60 -7.65 -11.71
N ILE A 309 9.78 -6.34 -11.84
CA ILE A 309 8.89 -5.49 -12.64
C ILE A 309 9.14 -5.72 -14.13
N PHE A 310 10.40 -5.92 -14.52
CA PHE A 310 10.71 -6.29 -15.90
C PHE A 310 10.01 -7.59 -16.31
N ASN A 311 9.97 -8.61 -15.45
CA ASN A 311 9.22 -9.84 -15.73
C ASN A 311 7.72 -9.56 -15.98
N LYS A 312 7.11 -8.65 -15.18
CA LYS A 312 5.70 -8.24 -15.41
C LYS A 312 5.51 -7.48 -16.73
N PHE A 313 6.48 -6.67 -17.10
CA PHE A 313 6.47 -6.04 -18.43
C PHE A 313 6.60 -7.06 -19.56
N GLN A 314 7.44 -8.09 -19.39
CA GLN A 314 7.54 -9.19 -20.35
C GLN A 314 6.24 -10.01 -20.46
N GLU A 315 5.48 -10.15 -19.36
CA GLU A 315 4.13 -10.76 -19.41
C GLU A 315 3.21 -9.95 -20.32
N GLU A 316 3.25 -8.61 -20.28
CA GLU A 316 2.46 -7.77 -21.19
C GLU A 316 2.95 -7.85 -22.65
N ILE A 317 4.26 -7.97 -22.88
CA ILE A 317 4.79 -8.23 -24.23
C ILE A 317 4.27 -9.56 -24.78
N LYS A 318 4.29 -10.62 -23.97
CA LYS A 318 3.72 -11.93 -24.37
C LYS A 318 2.22 -11.82 -24.67
N ARG A 319 1.48 -11.14 -23.80
CA ARG A 319 0.03 -10.93 -24.00
C ARG A 319 -0.26 -10.11 -25.25
N ALA A 320 0.60 -9.17 -25.62
CA ALA A 320 0.43 -8.36 -26.84
C ALA A 320 0.40 -9.23 -28.11
N SER A 321 1.08 -10.40 -28.13
CA SER A 321 1.02 -11.33 -29.24
C SER A 321 -0.33 -12.03 -29.41
N MET A 322 -1.19 -12.02 -28.38
CA MET A 322 -2.55 -12.57 -28.42
C MET A 322 -3.57 -11.62 -29.04
N PHE A 323 -3.18 -10.40 -29.35
CA PHE A 323 -4.05 -9.35 -29.88
C PHE A 323 -3.63 -8.91 -31.28
N THR A 324 -4.61 -8.43 -32.05
CA THR A 324 -4.40 -7.67 -33.27
C THR A 324 -5.02 -6.29 -33.11
N ALA A 325 -4.50 -5.29 -33.85
CA ALA A 325 -4.99 -3.93 -33.77
C ALA A 325 -5.42 -3.44 -35.16
N PHE A 326 -6.52 -2.70 -35.20
CA PHE A 326 -7.06 -2.08 -36.40
C PHE A 326 -7.21 -0.57 -36.15
N ARG A 327 -6.77 0.23 -37.10
CA ARG A 327 -6.98 1.67 -37.05
C ARG A 327 -8.44 2.00 -37.37
N VAL A 328 -9.13 2.67 -36.48
CA VAL A 328 -10.54 3.09 -36.63
C VAL A 328 -10.61 4.51 -37.20
N ASP A 329 -9.80 5.41 -36.65
CA ASP A 329 -9.65 6.79 -37.11
C ASP A 329 -8.19 7.25 -36.92
N GLU A 330 -7.92 8.56 -37.07
CA GLU A 330 -6.58 9.11 -36.99
C GLU A 330 -5.87 8.83 -35.67
N HIS A 331 -6.63 8.82 -34.56
CA HIS A 331 -6.11 8.69 -33.21
C HIS A 331 -6.62 7.48 -32.45
N THR A 332 -7.51 6.66 -33.03
CA THR A 332 -8.17 5.55 -32.32
C THR A 332 -7.86 4.22 -32.98
N PHE A 333 -7.44 3.27 -32.16
CA PHE A 333 -7.18 1.89 -32.55
C PHE A 333 -8.11 0.95 -31.77
N LYS A 334 -8.71 0.00 -32.48
CA LYS A 334 -9.46 -1.12 -31.91
C LYS A 334 -8.52 -2.32 -31.79
N VAL A 335 -8.33 -2.81 -30.58
CA VAL A 335 -7.49 -3.97 -30.25
C VAL A 335 -8.38 -5.15 -29.90
N CYS A 336 -8.27 -6.23 -30.66
CA CYS A 336 -9.12 -7.43 -30.56
C CYS A 336 -8.26 -8.65 -30.24
N SER A 337 -8.78 -9.57 -29.43
CA SER A 337 -8.15 -10.86 -29.20
C SER A 337 -8.19 -11.70 -30.48
N ILE A 338 -7.05 -12.28 -30.89
CA ILE A 338 -6.96 -13.18 -32.04
C ILE A 338 -7.79 -14.44 -31.77
N LEU A 339 -7.80 -14.95 -30.56
CA LEU A 339 -8.58 -16.12 -30.16
C LEU A 339 -10.10 -15.88 -30.20
N GLY A 340 -10.54 -14.64 -29.93
CA GLY A 340 -11.95 -14.24 -30.05
C GLY A 340 -12.43 -14.11 -31.50
N MET A 341 -11.51 -14.15 -32.49
CA MET A 341 -11.83 -14.19 -33.91
C MET A 341 -11.98 -15.61 -34.44
N LEU A 342 -11.48 -16.60 -33.71
CA LEU A 342 -11.66 -18.01 -34.00
C LEU A 342 -12.88 -18.46 -33.19
N ASP A 343 -13.90 -19.01 -33.84
CA ASP A 343 -15.22 -19.41 -33.29
C ASP A 343 -15.18 -20.42 -32.12
N SER A 344 -14.16 -20.37 -31.26
CA SER A 344 -14.04 -21.19 -30.07
C SER A 344 -14.63 -20.47 -28.86
N GLU A 345 -15.43 -21.15 -28.05
CA GLU A 345 -16.02 -20.64 -26.83
C GLU A 345 -14.97 -20.02 -25.91
N PRO A 346 -15.19 -18.79 -25.40
CA PRO A 346 -14.19 -18.11 -24.58
C PRO A 346 -14.20 -18.66 -23.14
N GLU A 347 -13.19 -19.45 -22.79
CA GLU A 347 -12.92 -19.78 -21.36
C GLU A 347 -12.17 -18.65 -20.62
N ASP A 348 -11.54 -17.71 -21.34
CA ASP A 348 -10.82 -16.56 -20.77
C ASP A 348 -11.55 -15.24 -21.04
N ALA A 349 -11.58 -14.39 -20.03
CA ALA A 349 -12.22 -13.08 -20.01
C ALA A 349 -11.80 -12.13 -21.15
N ASP A 350 -10.58 -12.24 -21.63
CA ASP A 350 -10.02 -11.42 -22.70
C ASP A 350 -10.41 -11.92 -24.12
N LYS A 351 -10.97 -13.12 -24.25
CA LYS A 351 -11.15 -13.80 -25.55
C LYS A 351 -12.22 -13.18 -26.45
N GLY A 352 -13.15 -12.40 -25.93
CA GLY A 352 -14.22 -11.79 -26.73
C GLY A 352 -14.26 -10.26 -26.69
N ARG A 353 -13.41 -9.63 -25.85
CA ARG A 353 -13.49 -8.19 -25.63
C ARG A 353 -12.64 -7.41 -26.62
N ASN A 354 -13.19 -6.30 -27.11
CA ASN A 354 -12.46 -5.29 -27.85
C ASN A 354 -12.02 -4.17 -26.91
N TYR A 355 -10.77 -3.74 -27.04
CA TYR A 355 -10.23 -2.59 -26.31
C TYR A 355 -9.98 -1.43 -27.26
N PHE A 356 -10.21 -0.22 -26.81
CA PHE A 356 -9.88 0.97 -27.59
C PHE A 356 -8.64 1.65 -27.00
N VAL A 357 -7.69 1.94 -27.90
CA VAL A 357 -6.46 2.68 -27.58
C VAL A 357 -6.49 3.97 -28.37
N ARG A 358 -6.45 5.09 -27.66
CA ARG A 358 -6.19 6.41 -28.27
C ARG A 358 -4.68 6.60 -28.34
N ALA A 359 -4.18 7.07 -29.50
CA ALA A 359 -2.76 7.27 -29.70
C ALA A 359 -2.48 8.52 -30.55
N SER A 360 -1.63 9.40 -30.03
CA SER A 360 -0.95 10.46 -30.77
C SER A 360 0.48 10.00 -31.02
N ILE A 361 0.70 9.28 -32.13
CA ILE A 361 1.94 8.55 -32.38
C ILE A 361 3.14 9.50 -32.44
N GLY A 362 2.98 10.68 -33.08
CA GLY A 362 4.03 11.68 -33.22
C GLY A 362 4.47 12.29 -31.88
N GLU A 363 3.55 12.39 -30.92
CA GLU A 363 3.79 12.92 -29.57
C GLU A 363 4.19 11.81 -28.59
N GLY A 364 4.01 10.54 -28.98
CA GLY A 364 4.28 9.38 -28.15
C GLY A 364 3.22 9.16 -27.06
N GLU A 365 2.04 9.77 -27.18
CA GLU A 365 0.96 9.66 -26.20
C GLU A 365 0.02 8.50 -26.55
N TYR A 366 -0.27 7.66 -25.55
CA TYR A 366 -1.15 6.51 -25.68
C TYR A 366 -2.03 6.38 -24.44
N TYR A 367 -3.33 6.17 -24.63
CA TYR A 367 -4.29 5.91 -23.58
C TYR A 367 -5.10 4.68 -23.94
N CYS A 368 -5.18 3.72 -23.03
CA CYS A 368 -5.97 2.50 -23.21
C CYS A 368 -7.16 2.48 -22.27
N GLN A 369 -8.31 2.09 -22.79
CA GLN A 369 -9.53 1.92 -22.00
C GLN A 369 -9.37 0.95 -20.80
N CYS A 370 -8.38 0.04 -20.82
CA CYS A 370 -8.12 -0.88 -19.70
C CYS A 370 -7.46 -0.22 -18.48
N CYS A 371 -7.01 1.02 -18.57
CA CYS A 371 -6.37 1.81 -17.50
C CYS A 371 -5.28 1.08 -16.72
N LYS A 372 -4.58 0.09 -17.35
CA LYS A 372 -3.55 -0.67 -16.63
C LYS A 372 -2.34 0.19 -16.27
N PHE A 373 -1.99 1.16 -17.12
CA PHE A 373 -0.89 2.07 -16.82
C PHE A 373 -1.21 2.94 -15.61
N GLU A 374 -2.41 3.46 -15.51
CA GLU A 374 -2.87 4.29 -14.40
C GLU A 374 -2.89 3.49 -13.09
N ARG A 375 -3.34 2.22 -13.15
CA ARG A 375 -3.45 1.35 -11.98
C ARG A 375 -2.15 0.72 -11.54
N ASP A 376 -1.33 0.22 -12.48
CA ASP A 376 -0.13 -0.57 -12.18
C ASP A 376 1.19 0.16 -12.55
N VAL A 377 1.11 1.27 -13.29
CA VAL A 377 2.25 2.00 -13.86
C VAL A 377 3.14 1.09 -14.73
N ILE A 378 2.49 0.15 -15.43
CA ILE A 378 3.11 -0.71 -16.47
C ILE A 378 2.25 -0.63 -17.72
N VAL A 379 2.88 -0.39 -18.86
CA VAL A 379 2.20 -0.31 -20.16
C VAL A 379 1.52 -1.63 -20.47
N CYS A 380 0.23 -1.60 -20.81
CA CYS A 380 -0.56 -2.78 -21.09
C CYS A 380 -0.24 -3.38 -22.47
N CYS A 381 -0.59 -4.66 -22.65
CA CYS A 381 -0.46 -5.37 -23.91
C CYS A 381 -1.17 -4.70 -25.09
N HIS A 382 -2.27 -4.00 -24.85
CA HIS A 382 -3.03 -3.29 -25.89
C HIS A 382 -2.26 -2.09 -26.43
N ILE A 383 -1.67 -1.26 -25.56
CA ILE A 383 -0.80 -0.14 -25.97
C ILE A 383 0.44 -0.68 -26.67
N LEU A 384 1.08 -1.74 -26.12
CA LEU A 384 2.25 -2.38 -26.73
C LEU A 384 1.93 -2.89 -28.13
N LYS A 385 0.73 -3.45 -28.35
CA LYS A 385 0.30 -3.90 -29.69
C LYS A 385 0.14 -2.74 -30.67
N VAL A 386 -0.41 -1.61 -30.25
CA VAL A 386 -0.52 -0.42 -31.10
C VAL A 386 0.86 0.19 -31.39
N MET A 387 1.77 0.21 -30.41
CA MET A 387 3.15 0.64 -30.60
C MET A 387 3.89 -0.24 -31.60
N ASP A 388 3.75 -1.58 -31.49
CA ASP A 388 4.33 -2.56 -32.41
C ASP A 388 3.84 -2.33 -33.85
N MET A 389 2.52 -2.21 -34.01
CA MET A 389 1.89 -1.93 -35.32
C MET A 389 2.43 -0.66 -36.00
N ASN A 390 2.80 0.35 -35.21
CA ASN A 390 3.30 1.64 -35.69
C ASN A 390 4.84 1.73 -35.65
N ALA A 391 5.54 0.60 -35.53
CA ALA A 391 7.00 0.51 -35.52
C ALA A 391 7.69 1.39 -34.47
N VAL A 392 7.06 1.58 -33.31
CA VAL A 392 7.63 2.31 -32.18
C VAL A 392 8.72 1.48 -31.53
N THR A 393 9.96 1.93 -31.62
CA THR A 393 11.12 1.16 -31.12
C THR A 393 11.55 1.52 -29.70
N ARG A 394 11.11 2.67 -29.17
CA ARG A 394 11.46 3.15 -27.84
C ARG A 394 10.23 3.47 -27.02
N MET A 395 10.25 3.09 -25.74
CA MET A 395 9.23 3.48 -24.78
C MET A 395 9.25 5.01 -24.61
N PRO A 396 8.11 5.71 -24.83
CA PRO A 396 8.00 7.13 -24.53
C PRO A 396 8.31 7.43 -23.05
N ARG A 397 8.97 8.57 -22.80
CA ARG A 397 9.50 8.90 -21.46
C ARG A 397 8.44 8.95 -20.37
N HIS A 398 7.25 9.43 -20.67
CA HIS A 398 6.16 9.52 -19.67
C HIS A 398 5.65 8.17 -19.19
N PHE A 399 5.90 7.06 -19.90
CA PHE A 399 5.64 5.70 -19.46
C PHE A 399 6.73 5.14 -18.55
N ILE A 400 7.90 5.76 -18.48
CA ILE A 400 9.00 5.35 -17.63
C ILE A 400 8.87 6.10 -16.30
N ARG A 401 8.19 5.48 -15.36
CA ARG A 401 7.99 6.06 -14.03
C ARG A 401 9.03 5.53 -13.06
N ARG A 402 9.63 6.44 -12.29
CA ARG A 402 10.64 6.12 -11.28
C ARG A 402 10.18 5.05 -10.28
N ARG A 403 8.88 4.97 -10.02
CA ARG A 403 8.26 4.02 -9.08
C ARG A 403 8.74 2.57 -9.23
N TRP A 404 9.11 2.15 -10.43
CA TRP A 404 9.50 0.79 -10.77
C TRP A 404 10.95 0.64 -11.23
N THR A 405 11.70 1.72 -11.21
CA THR A 405 13.12 1.71 -11.59
C THR A 405 13.98 1.20 -10.43
N TRP A 406 15.19 0.79 -10.74
CA TRP A 406 16.14 0.30 -9.74
C TRP A 406 16.63 1.41 -8.79
N ASP A 407 16.50 2.68 -9.16
CA ASP A 407 16.87 3.88 -8.40
C ASP A 407 15.68 4.58 -7.73
N ALA A 408 14.56 3.88 -7.52
CA ALA A 408 13.33 4.47 -7.00
C ALA A 408 13.50 5.14 -5.63
N ASP A 409 14.38 4.63 -4.79
CA ASP A 409 14.65 5.05 -3.40
C ASP A 409 15.89 5.93 -3.23
N ASP A 410 16.57 6.31 -4.33
CA ASP A 410 17.72 7.20 -4.26
C ASP A 410 17.32 8.62 -3.81
N ALA A 411 17.77 9.02 -2.60
CA ALA A 411 17.44 10.29 -1.98
C ALA A 411 17.95 11.51 -2.78
N LEU A 412 19.03 11.36 -3.55
CA LEU A 412 19.58 12.43 -4.38
C LEU A 412 18.63 12.83 -5.50
N ALA A 413 17.86 11.89 -6.00
CA ALA A 413 16.91 12.09 -7.09
C ALA A 413 15.58 12.72 -6.64
N LEU A 414 15.26 12.78 -5.34
CA LEU A 414 14.09 13.54 -4.83
C LEU A 414 14.24 15.06 -5.02
N GLN A 415 15.48 15.56 -5.07
CA GLN A 415 15.74 16.98 -5.28
C GLN A 415 15.62 17.42 -6.74
N THR A 416 15.49 16.48 -7.68
CA THR A 416 15.46 16.74 -9.13
C THR A 416 14.15 16.33 -9.79
N THR A 417 13.00 16.64 -9.17
CA THR A 417 11.65 16.28 -9.67
C THR A 417 11.30 16.85 -11.07
N HIS A 418 12.16 17.68 -11.66
CA HIS A 418 11.98 18.22 -13.00
C HIS A 418 13.05 17.80 -14.01
N THR A 419 14.03 17.00 -13.62
CA THR A 419 15.08 16.58 -14.56
C THR A 419 14.64 15.29 -15.25
N VAL A 420 14.45 15.39 -16.55
CA VAL A 420 14.39 14.26 -17.47
C VAL A 420 15.48 13.27 -17.09
N LEU A 421 15.09 12.03 -16.77
CA LEU A 421 16.02 10.94 -16.49
C LEU A 421 17.12 10.91 -17.57
N ALA A 422 18.30 11.43 -17.23
CA ALA A 422 19.49 11.04 -17.94
C ALA A 422 19.68 9.56 -17.67
N VAL A 423 19.54 8.73 -18.68
CA VAL A 423 19.83 7.30 -18.57
C VAL A 423 21.34 7.21 -18.37
N HIS A 424 21.78 7.17 -17.13
CA HIS A 424 23.17 6.85 -16.81
C HIS A 424 23.37 5.36 -17.04
N ASP A 425 24.30 5.02 -17.94
CA ASP A 425 24.71 3.63 -18.17
C ASP A 425 25.50 3.05 -16.99
N GLU A 426 25.84 3.85 -15.99
CA GLU A 426 26.59 3.45 -14.80
C GLU A 426 25.72 3.50 -13.55
N ARG A 427 25.74 2.41 -12.79
CA ARG A 427 24.94 2.21 -11.58
C ARG A 427 25.59 2.93 -10.39
N PRO A 428 24.78 3.63 -9.53
CA PRO A 428 25.32 4.39 -8.40
C PRO A 428 25.89 3.52 -7.25
N GLU A 429 26.62 4.19 -6.34
CA GLU A 429 27.27 3.55 -5.17
C GLU A 429 26.33 2.84 -4.19
N SER A 430 25.05 3.22 -4.10
CA SER A 430 24.04 2.52 -3.28
C SER A 430 23.89 1.04 -3.66
N THR A 431 24.07 0.73 -4.95
CA THR A 431 24.10 -0.64 -5.46
C THR A 431 25.29 -1.44 -4.92
N MET A 432 26.38 -0.76 -4.55
CA MET A 432 27.57 -1.40 -3.97
C MET A 432 27.33 -1.87 -2.53
N GLU A 433 26.43 -1.24 -1.78
CA GLU A 433 26.05 -1.72 -0.43
C GLU A 433 25.27 -3.03 -0.53
N ALA A 434 24.28 -3.10 -1.40
CA ALA A 434 23.51 -4.33 -1.65
C ALA A 434 24.40 -5.46 -2.15
N VAL A 435 25.33 -5.17 -3.06
CA VAL A 435 26.34 -6.15 -3.53
C VAL A 435 27.22 -6.64 -2.38
N ARG A 436 27.76 -5.71 -1.56
CA ARG A 436 28.56 -6.07 -0.38
C ARG A 436 27.79 -6.94 0.59
N HIS A 437 26.50 -6.63 0.84
CA HIS A 437 25.64 -7.42 1.71
C HIS A 437 25.48 -8.85 1.20
N VAL A 438 25.20 -9.06 -0.08
CA VAL A 438 25.03 -10.41 -0.67
C VAL A 438 26.35 -11.19 -0.64
N VAL A 439 27.47 -10.56 -1.00
CA VAL A 439 28.78 -11.20 -0.98
C VAL A 439 29.17 -11.61 0.43
N LEU A 440 29.00 -10.71 1.41
CA LEU A 440 29.29 -11.01 2.81
C LEU A 440 28.37 -12.11 3.35
N THR A 441 27.07 -12.04 3.08
CA THR A 441 26.11 -13.06 3.52
C THR A 441 26.47 -14.43 2.98
N LYS A 442 26.86 -14.53 1.70
CA LYS A 442 27.30 -15.79 1.10
C LYS A 442 28.58 -16.32 1.75
N ASN A 443 29.60 -15.46 1.90
CA ASN A 443 30.87 -15.86 2.47
C ASN A 443 30.75 -16.28 3.95
N TYR A 444 29.89 -15.59 4.72
CA TYR A 444 29.66 -15.95 6.12
C TYR A 444 28.74 -17.17 6.27
N ALA A 445 27.87 -17.49 5.31
CA ALA A 445 27.04 -18.69 5.36
C ALA A 445 27.88 -19.96 5.39
N GLU A 446 28.93 -20.06 4.56
CA GLU A 446 29.85 -21.18 4.54
C GLU A 446 30.62 -21.34 5.87
N LEU A 447 31.03 -20.21 6.48
CA LEU A 447 31.69 -20.20 7.80
C LEU A 447 30.70 -20.58 8.93
N ILE A 448 29.45 -20.20 8.84
CA ILE A 448 28.40 -20.57 9.81
C ILE A 448 28.16 -22.08 9.75
N ASP A 449 28.00 -22.64 8.54
CA ASP A 449 27.80 -24.08 8.36
C ASP A 449 28.98 -24.90 8.93
N GLU A 450 30.20 -24.42 8.78
CA GLU A 450 31.38 -25.04 9.39
C GLU A 450 31.39 -24.88 10.93
N ALA A 451 31.03 -23.69 11.42
CA ALA A 451 30.98 -23.39 12.84
C ALA A 451 29.94 -24.23 13.61
N CYS A 452 28.86 -24.65 12.95
CA CYS A 452 27.80 -25.45 13.56
C CYS A 452 28.15 -26.93 13.74
N LYS A 453 29.32 -27.41 13.21
CA LYS A 453 29.67 -28.83 13.26
C LYS A 453 30.18 -29.29 14.62
N SER A 454 30.71 -28.42 15.47
CA SER A 454 31.16 -28.75 16.82
C SER A 454 31.14 -27.56 17.77
N ASP A 455 31.12 -27.82 19.08
CA ASP A 455 31.20 -26.78 20.11
C ASP A 455 32.47 -25.96 20.06
N ASP A 456 33.59 -26.56 19.62
CA ASP A 456 34.87 -25.87 19.50
C ASP A 456 34.88 -24.90 18.34
N THR A 457 34.35 -25.29 17.17
CA THR A 457 34.20 -24.41 16.01
C THR A 457 33.17 -23.31 16.30
N ALA A 458 32.08 -23.59 17.01
CA ALA A 458 31.09 -22.60 17.44
C ALA A 458 31.72 -21.55 18.40
N ARG A 459 32.57 -21.95 19.36
CA ARG A 459 33.27 -21.03 20.26
C ARG A 459 34.25 -20.11 19.50
N VAL A 460 34.95 -20.62 18.50
CA VAL A 460 35.85 -19.82 17.65
C VAL A 460 35.02 -18.79 16.86
N ALA A 461 33.95 -19.20 16.21
CA ALA A 461 33.07 -18.30 15.46
C ALA A 461 32.48 -17.18 16.34
N GLU A 462 32.01 -17.52 17.55
CA GLU A 462 31.46 -16.53 18.48
C GLU A 462 32.53 -15.54 18.99
N LYS A 463 33.75 -15.98 19.18
CA LYS A 463 34.89 -15.10 19.52
C LYS A 463 35.14 -14.07 18.42
N HIS A 464 35.20 -14.52 17.16
CA HIS A 464 35.45 -13.62 16.01
C HIS A 464 34.25 -12.71 15.74
N ARG A 465 33.03 -13.19 15.91
CA ARG A 465 31.81 -12.34 15.82
C ARG A 465 31.84 -11.16 16.81
N LYS A 466 32.26 -11.42 18.07
CA LYS A 466 32.41 -10.37 19.10
C LYS A 466 33.52 -9.38 18.78
N ALA A 467 34.63 -9.84 18.19
CA ALA A 467 35.71 -8.97 17.77
C ALA A 467 35.28 -8.05 16.61
N LEU A 468 34.70 -8.64 15.56
CA LEU A 468 34.18 -7.91 14.40
C LEU A 468 33.14 -6.87 14.81
N LYS A 469 32.23 -7.23 15.73
CA LYS A 469 31.22 -6.27 16.23
C LYS A 469 31.87 -5.05 16.87
N ARG A 470 32.89 -5.21 17.70
CA ARG A 470 33.62 -4.09 18.33
C ARG A 470 34.29 -3.19 17.29
N GLU A 471 34.96 -3.75 16.30
CA GLU A 471 35.59 -2.98 15.22
C GLU A 471 34.55 -2.16 14.41
N LEU A 472 33.39 -2.76 14.09
CA LEU A 472 32.32 -2.07 13.40
C LEU A 472 31.70 -0.95 14.25
N ASP A 473 31.56 -1.16 15.56
CA ASP A 473 31.04 -0.15 16.49
C ASP A 473 32.02 1.04 16.63
N GLU A 474 33.33 0.78 16.63
CA GLU A 474 34.37 1.82 16.60
C GLU A 474 34.32 2.64 15.30
N ILE A 475 34.15 1.99 14.15
CA ILE A 475 33.99 2.69 12.86
C ILE A 475 32.74 3.57 12.87
N LYS A 476 31.61 3.07 13.40
CA LYS A 476 30.38 3.85 13.53
C LYS A 476 30.58 5.07 14.42
N LYS A 477 31.26 4.90 15.57
CA LYS A 477 31.53 5.99 16.49
C LYS A 477 32.39 7.08 15.83
N ARG A 478 33.48 6.68 15.14
CA ARG A 478 34.34 7.61 14.40
C ARG A 478 33.59 8.39 13.33
N LYS A 479 32.72 7.70 12.53
CA LYS A 479 31.91 8.36 11.51
C LYS A 479 30.89 9.32 12.12
N ALA A 480 30.30 8.99 13.27
CA ALA A 480 29.39 9.88 14.00
C ALA A 480 30.11 11.12 14.54
N GLU A 481 31.32 10.98 15.04
CA GLU A 481 32.17 12.08 15.48
C GLU A 481 32.59 12.99 14.30
N GLU A 482 32.95 12.42 13.16
CA GLU A 482 33.27 13.16 11.92
C GLU A 482 32.04 13.92 11.38
N ALA A 483 30.85 13.33 11.46
CA ALA A 483 29.61 13.97 11.05
C ALA A 483 29.23 15.14 11.99
N LEU A 484 29.46 15.01 13.29
CA LEU A 484 29.24 16.07 14.28
C LEU A 484 30.13 17.29 14.07
N HIS A 485 31.35 17.09 13.56
CA HIS A 485 32.29 18.17 13.24
C HIS A 485 31.97 18.90 11.93
N ARG A 486 31.13 18.35 11.06
CA ARG A 486 30.75 18.98 9.78
C ARG A 486 29.61 20.00 9.86
N PHE A 487 28.83 20.03 10.97
CA PHE A 487 27.70 20.97 11.16
C PHE A 487 27.71 21.56 12.59
N PRO A 488 28.14 22.81 12.79
CA PRO A 488 27.98 23.49 14.07
C PRO A 488 26.51 23.81 14.32
N ARG A 489 26.02 23.49 15.51
CA ARG A 489 24.65 23.75 15.96
C ARG A 489 24.38 25.25 16.00
N THR A 490 23.36 25.71 15.26
CA THR A 490 22.71 27.01 15.50
C THR A 490 21.51 26.82 16.45
N SER A 491 21.44 27.79 17.37
CA SER A 491 20.63 27.86 18.58
C SER A 491 19.11 27.97 18.36
N SER A 492 18.40 27.32 19.24
CA SER A 492 17.07 27.51 19.89
C SER A 492 16.21 28.73 19.58
N VAL A 493 14.89 28.47 19.34
CA VAL A 493 13.78 29.43 19.48
C VAL A 493 12.68 28.80 20.35
N PRO A 494 12.00 29.54 21.24
CA PRO A 494 11.16 29.00 22.30
C PRO A 494 9.71 28.78 21.92
N SER A 495 9.09 27.79 22.59
CA SER A 495 7.70 27.34 22.46
C SER A 495 6.71 28.27 23.17
N SER A 496 5.54 28.47 22.58
CA SER A 496 4.35 29.03 23.18
C SER A 496 3.34 27.93 23.54
N THR A 497 2.86 28.01 24.79
CA THR A 497 1.92 27.07 25.42
C THR A 497 0.47 27.44 25.16
N GLY A 498 -0.38 26.41 24.89
CA GLY A 498 -1.83 26.46 25.04
C GLY A 498 -2.35 25.11 25.52
N PRO A 499 -3.32 25.05 26.44
CA PRO A 499 -3.66 23.83 27.17
C PRO A 499 -4.70 22.97 26.43
N SER A 500 -4.47 21.69 26.35
CA SER A 500 -5.48 20.71 25.95
C SER A 500 -5.36 19.43 26.78
N SER A 501 -6.51 18.90 27.10
CA SER A 501 -6.86 17.78 27.97
C SER A 501 -5.96 16.55 27.91
N GLU A 502 -5.64 16.06 29.06
CA GLU A 502 -4.67 15.04 29.41
C GLU A 502 -5.15 13.62 29.08
N ASN A 503 -4.53 13.02 28.05
CA ASN A 503 -4.32 11.59 28.00
C ASN A 503 -2.81 11.37 28.03
N SER A 504 -2.28 10.68 29.04
CA SER A 504 -0.84 10.45 29.17
C SER A 504 -0.32 9.52 28.06
N GLU A 505 0.60 10.04 27.25
CA GLU A 505 1.28 9.29 26.19
C GLU A 505 2.77 9.17 26.51
N ILE A 506 3.37 8.01 26.24
CA ILE A 506 4.80 7.74 26.39
C ILE A 506 5.38 7.39 25.03
N GLY A 507 6.42 8.12 24.59
CA GLY A 507 7.07 7.93 23.30
C GLY A 507 8.53 8.35 23.28
N SER A 508 9.22 8.10 22.17
CA SER A 508 10.62 8.46 21.96
C SER A 508 10.79 9.99 21.95
N GLY A 509 11.20 10.59 23.06
CA GLY A 509 11.50 12.01 23.13
C GLY A 509 11.09 12.75 24.42
N THR A 510 10.37 12.13 25.34
CA THR A 510 10.03 12.72 26.64
C THR A 510 10.59 11.91 27.80
N ALA A 511 11.73 12.38 28.32
CA ALA A 511 12.23 11.94 29.63
C ALA A 511 11.54 12.76 30.72
N ASN A 512 11.06 12.05 31.75
CA ASN A 512 10.61 12.49 33.05
C ASN A 512 9.12 12.78 33.27
N THR A 513 8.41 11.70 33.55
CA THR A 513 7.51 11.61 34.72
C THR A 513 7.44 10.13 35.12
N GLN A 514 7.72 9.82 36.39
CA GLN A 514 7.60 8.46 36.95
C GLN A 514 6.11 8.10 37.10
N THR A 515 5.45 7.82 36.00
CA THR A 515 4.14 7.17 36.04
C THR A 515 4.36 5.68 35.86
N GLU A 516 3.92 4.87 36.83
CA GLU A 516 3.98 3.40 36.77
C GLU A 516 3.06 2.90 35.66
N VAL A 517 3.62 2.60 34.48
CA VAL A 517 2.85 2.13 33.33
C VAL A 517 2.42 0.68 33.51
N ARG A 518 1.12 0.41 33.35
CA ARG A 518 0.53 -0.90 33.59
C ARG A 518 0.22 -1.65 32.27
N ASN A 519 0.32 -2.98 32.33
CA ASN A 519 0.01 -3.85 31.20
C ASN A 519 -1.46 -3.73 30.76
N PRO A 520 -1.75 -3.97 29.46
CA PRO A 520 -3.10 -3.95 28.95
C PRO A 520 -3.95 -5.06 29.58
N PRO A 521 -5.25 -4.84 29.84
CA PRO A 521 -6.19 -5.91 30.10
C PRO A 521 -6.40 -6.74 28.84
N ARG A 522 -6.98 -7.94 28.99
CA ARG A 522 -7.35 -8.74 27.82
C ARG A 522 -8.42 -8.02 27.00
N SER A 523 -8.17 -7.83 25.72
CA SER A 523 -9.16 -7.31 24.77
C SER A 523 -10.29 -8.34 24.58
N ILE A 524 -11.52 -7.84 24.48
CA ILE A 524 -12.68 -8.64 24.07
C ILE A 524 -12.64 -8.61 22.55
N THR A 525 -12.18 -9.70 21.93
CA THR A 525 -12.27 -9.84 20.47
C THR A 525 -13.73 -9.86 20.08
N LYS A 526 -14.14 -9.07 19.09
CA LYS A 526 -15.45 -9.25 18.42
C LYS A 526 -15.46 -10.69 17.91
N GLY A 527 -16.18 -11.58 18.59
CA GLY A 527 -16.38 -12.94 18.13
C GLY A 527 -17.03 -12.87 16.75
N ARG A 528 -16.66 -13.76 15.82
CA ARG A 528 -17.50 -14.02 14.65
C ARG A 528 -18.90 -14.25 15.17
N CYS A 529 -19.81 -13.29 14.95
CA CYS A 529 -21.22 -13.43 15.26
C CYS A 529 -21.79 -14.54 14.39
N HIS A 530 -21.79 -15.76 14.91
CA HIS A 530 -22.74 -16.77 14.48
C HIS A 530 -24.00 -16.56 15.31
N ARG A 531 -25.09 -16.23 14.62
CA ARG A 531 -26.52 -16.26 14.96
C ARG A 531 -27.13 -15.00 15.57
N ASP A 532 -28.11 -14.53 14.82
CA ASP A 532 -29.38 -13.96 15.23
C ASP A 532 -29.36 -12.71 16.13
N SER A 533 -29.34 -11.55 15.46
CA SER A 533 -30.06 -10.39 15.97
C SER A 533 -30.76 -9.67 14.83
N PRO A 534 -32.04 -9.29 14.96
CA PRO A 534 -32.79 -8.67 13.91
C PRO A 534 -32.21 -7.28 13.63
N LEU A 535 -32.06 -6.97 12.35
CA LEU A 535 -31.73 -5.65 11.83
C LEU A 535 -32.73 -4.63 12.36
N GLY A 536 -32.31 -3.86 13.36
CA GLY A 536 -33.01 -2.65 13.75
C GLY A 536 -32.86 -1.65 12.60
N LEU A 537 -33.98 -1.32 11.96
CA LEU A 537 -34.14 -0.21 11.06
C LEU A 537 -33.76 1.07 11.81
N VAL A 538 -32.62 1.68 11.46
CA VAL A 538 -32.36 3.08 11.71
C VAL A 538 -32.73 3.82 10.43
N SER A 539 -34.02 4.14 10.31
CA SER A 539 -34.51 5.23 9.51
C SER A 539 -34.17 6.52 10.25
N ASP A 540 -33.66 7.50 9.52
CA ASP A 540 -33.40 8.90 9.86
C ASP A 540 -31.92 9.28 9.96
N LEU A 541 -31.34 9.43 8.77
CA LEU A 541 -30.26 10.39 8.55
C LEU A 541 -30.68 11.33 7.41
N PRO A 542 -30.58 12.67 7.62
CA PRO A 542 -31.05 13.61 6.60
C PRO A 542 -30.17 13.56 5.35
N ALA A 543 -30.84 13.54 4.21
CA ALA A 543 -30.26 13.54 2.86
C ALA A 543 -29.55 14.87 2.54
N LYS A 544 -28.41 15.15 3.18
CA LYS A 544 -27.62 16.37 2.93
C LYS A 544 -26.14 16.14 2.57
N TYR A 545 -25.71 14.90 2.40
CA TYR A 545 -24.33 14.60 2.02
C TYR A 545 -24.28 13.70 0.79
N PHE A 546 -24.93 14.10 -0.30
CA PHE A 546 -24.71 13.48 -1.60
C PHE A 546 -23.95 14.46 -2.49
N GLY A 547 -22.80 14.05 -2.96
CA GLY A 547 -22.18 14.53 -4.18
C GLY A 547 -21.06 15.55 -4.02
N VAL A 548 -19.93 15.17 -3.48
CA VAL A 548 -18.66 15.84 -3.81
C VAL A 548 -17.65 14.77 -4.20
N ALA A 549 -17.50 14.58 -5.50
CA ALA A 549 -16.35 13.84 -6.01
C ALA A 549 -15.17 14.82 -6.08
N PHE A 550 -14.17 14.61 -5.24
CA PHE A 550 -12.95 15.39 -5.28
C PHE A 550 -11.97 14.75 -6.28
N HIS A 551 -11.70 15.44 -7.37
CA HIS A 551 -10.53 15.17 -8.18
C HIS A 551 -9.37 16.01 -7.63
N VAL A 552 -8.46 15.37 -6.91
CA VAL A 552 -7.22 16.00 -6.49
C VAL A 552 -6.20 15.79 -7.59
N ASN A 553 -5.93 16.81 -8.39
CA ASN A 553 -4.77 16.85 -9.24
C ASN A 553 -3.53 17.12 -8.37
N ILE A 554 -2.86 16.06 -7.97
CA ILE A 554 -1.52 16.18 -7.39
C ILE A 554 -0.56 16.30 -8.57
N ALA A 555 -0.06 17.50 -8.79
CA ALA A 555 1.04 17.74 -9.71
C ALA A 555 2.34 17.16 -9.13
N ALA A 556 2.45 15.86 -9.19
CA ALA A 556 3.67 15.10 -9.06
C ALA A 556 3.46 13.83 -9.87
N ASP A 557 3.79 13.89 -11.16
CA ASP A 557 3.98 12.74 -12.04
C ASP A 557 2.78 11.80 -12.32
N ILE A 558 1.54 12.24 -12.07
CA ILE A 558 0.35 11.53 -12.53
C ILE A 558 -0.33 12.39 -13.59
N TRP A 559 -0.25 11.95 -14.85
CA TRP A 559 -0.94 12.60 -15.96
C TRP A 559 -2.43 12.27 -15.89
N VAL A 560 -3.28 13.30 -15.79
CA VAL A 560 -4.72 13.19 -15.97
C VAL A 560 -5.08 13.95 -17.24
N PRO A 561 -5.72 13.34 -18.22
CA PRO A 561 -6.10 14.06 -19.43
C PRO A 561 -7.16 15.12 -19.11
N THR A 562 -6.79 16.40 -19.24
CA THR A 562 -7.72 17.51 -19.13
C THR A 562 -8.60 17.55 -20.39
N ARG A 563 -9.92 17.51 -20.21
CA ARG A 563 -10.88 17.89 -21.25
C ARG A 563 -10.71 19.38 -21.55
N THR A 564 -10.54 19.69 -22.83
CA THR A 564 -10.77 20.96 -23.57
C THR A 564 -10.88 22.23 -22.74
N GLN A 565 -9.91 23.11 -22.93
CA GLN A 565 -9.97 24.53 -22.55
C GLN A 565 -11.16 25.23 -23.25
N PRO A 566 -11.87 26.11 -22.58
CA PRO A 566 -12.58 27.20 -23.25
C PRO A 566 -11.59 28.34 -23.52
N ASP A 567 -11.62 28.87 -24.74
CA ASP A 567 -10.87 30.02 -25.21
C ASP A 567 -11.14 31.28 -24.36
N ASN A 568 -10.08 32.12 -24.24
CA ASN A 568 -10.08 33.46 -23.69
C ASN A 568 -9.77 33.66 -22.20
N VAL A 569 -8.46 33.67 -21.88
CA VAL A 569 -7.90 34.50 -20.80
C VAL A 569 -6.65 35.22 -21.32
N PRO A 570 -6.52 36.56 -21.18
CA PRO A 570 -5.40 37.32 -21.73
C PRO A 570 -4.10 37.05 -20.94
N LEU A 571 -3.02 36.80 -21.68
CA LEU A 571 -1.65 36.73 -21.17
C LEU A 571 -1.21 38.09 -20.63
N LEU A 572 -0.95 38.20 -19.35
CA LEU A 572 -0.21 39.30 -18.76
C LEU A 572 1.30 38.98 -18.80
N HIS A 573 2.01 39.68 -19.64
CA HIS A 573 3.48 39.72 -19.59
C HIS A 573 3.94 40.54 -18.37
N THR A 574 4.73 39.95 -17.49
CA THR A 574 5.52 40.68 -16.50
C THR A 574 7.00 40.45 -16.76
N THR A 575 7.67 41.52 -17.10
CA THR A 575 9.12 41.66 -17.09
C THR A 575 9.55 42.05 -15.68
N SER A 576 10.15 41.13 -14.93
CA SER A 576 11.19 41.33 -13.90
C SER A 576 11.27 40.09 -13.01
N GLY A 577 12.50 39.61 -12.79
CA GLY A 577 12.75 38.38 -12.04
C GLY A 577 12.54 38.56 -10.53
N GLU A 578 11.49 37.97 -10.02
CA GLU A 578 11.30 37.71 -8.60
C GLU A 578 10.57 36.40 -8.38
N LEU A 579 10.87 35.76 -7.27
CA LEU A 579 10.39 34.43 -6.87
C LEU A 579 8.86 34.28 -7.03
N VAL A 580 8.43 33.30 -7.81
CA VAL A 580 7.01 32.96 -7.95
C VAL A 580 6.62 32.00 -6.84
N GLU A 581 5.83 32.48 -5.90
CA GLU A 581 5.06 31.64 -4.96
C GLU A 581 4.12 30.71 -5.76
N LYS A 582 4.24 29.41 -5.53
CA LYS A 582 3.33 28.42 -6.14
C LYS A 582 1.95 28.54 -5.49
N ARG A 583 0.99 29.09 -6.21
CA ARG A 583 -0.42 29.04 -5.86
C ARG A 583 -1.03 27.74 -6.37
N TYR A 584 -1.67 27.01 -5.48
CA TYR A 584 -2.44 25.82 -5.82
C TYR A 584 -3.87 26.26 -6.19
N PHE A 585 -4.33 25.85 -7.38
CA PHE A 585 -5.73 26.03 -7.76
C PHE A 585 -6.50 24.72 -7.48
N ILE A 586 -7.53 24.81 -6.66
CA ILE A 586 -8.50 23.75 -6.47
C ILE A 586 -9.71 24.08 -7.35
N SER A 587 -9.91 23.29 -8.40
CA SER A 587 -11.12 23.40 -9.23
C SER A 587 -12.20 22.47 -8.67
N ILE A 588 -13.25 23.03 -8.10
CA ILE A 588 -14.44 22.32 -7.69
C ILE A 588 -15.40 22.30 -8.88
N VAL A 589 -15.62 21.14 -9.48
CA VAL A 589 -16.65 20.97 -10.51
C VAL A 589 -17.88 20.40 -9.83
N PRO A 590 -19.01 21.13 -9.77
CA PRO A 590 -20.25 20.57 -9.25
C PRO A 590 -20.76 19.49 -10.21
N VAL A 591 -21.07 18.31 -9.67
CA VAL A 591 -21.80 17.26 -10.41
C VAL A 591 -23.26 17.73 -10.53
N VAL A 592 -23.67 18.09 -11.72
CA VAL A 592 -25.07 18.38 -12.03
C VAL A 592 -25.85 17.05 -11.95
N PRO A 593 -26.94 16.95 -11.20
CA PRO A 593 -27.76 15.74 -11.18
C PRO A 593 -28.32 15.44 -12.57
N PRO A 594 -28.58 14.19 -12.92
CA PRO A 594 -29.14 13.83 -14.21
C PRO A 594 -30.54 14.50 -14.35
N ILE A 595 -30.72 15.20 -15.45
CA ILE A 595 -32.00 15.78 -15.83
C ILE A 595 -32.96 14.62 -16.13
N ASP A 596 -34.08 14.57 -15.42
CA ASP A 596 -35.18 13.63 -15.67
C ASP A 596 -35.80 13.95 -17.05
N LEU A 597 -35.46 13.11 -18.04
CA LEU A 597 -35.94 13.24 -19.42
C LEU A 597 -37.46 12.91 -19.58
N ASN A 598 -38.14 12.51 -18.52
CA ASN A 598 -39.58 12.22 -18.55
C ASN A 598 -40.47 13.43 -18.29
N ALA A 599 -39.91 14.59 -17.92
CA ALA A 599 -40.72 15.80 -17.66
C ALA A 599 -40.95 16.70 -18.89
N ALA A 600 -40.44 16.36 -20.07
CA ALA A 600 -40.50 17.22 -21.27
C ALA A 600 -41.48 16.75 -22.34
N LEU A 601 -42.41 15.83 -22.05
CA LEU A 601 -43.39 15.31 -23.03
C LEU A 601 -44.85 15.58 -22.67
N VAL A 602 -45.13 16.62 -21.90
CA VAL A 602 -46.50 17.13 -21.77
C VAL A 602 -46.47 18.66 -21.82
N VAL A 603 -46.41 19.24 -22.98
CA VAL A 603 -47.11 20.46 -23.42
C VAL A 603 -46.80 20.69 -24.92
N GLY A 604 -47.86 20.57 -25.74
CA GLY A 604 -47.93 21.07 -27.12
C GLY A 604 -47.71 20.04 -28.19
#